data_0bd00260a456f3e6d641682ba77b342c
#
_entry.id   0bd00260a456f3e6d641682ba77b342c
#
_cell.length_a   1.000
_cell.length_b   1.000
_cell.length_c   1.000
_cell.angle_alpha   90.00
_cell.angle_beta   90.00
_cell.angle_gamma   90.00
#
_symmetry.space_group_name_H-M   'P 1'
#
loop_
_entity.id
_entity.type
_entity.pdbx_description
1 polymer ?
#
loop_
_entity_poly.entity_id
_entity_poly.type
_entity_poly.pdbx_seq_one_letter_code
_entity_poly.pdbx_strand_id
1 'polypeptide(L)'
;VRQSSLILLASLLLICAKASADDLSAEALLQQMQSAVSQQNFELSMVKARQGRLEPIRFSHGVIDGKEVAHLSYLDGKAVEYLQRQNEYTFFENTHEPYTLKGARFPGVWSSLVKMPLPRVLESYDPVLAGRSRVAGLVAQVVRLVPKEADKYGFVLWVDEQSHLLLRVDMVDKEGNLVEQVLGVDLDRQPAPAPWLVTLARSKLPDALALEDAYPAPQQTLSWHLTWLPGGFKVLSQDRHQLVSTSLPVDYMMLSDGVVDLSVYVSRVDPKQAVRQQLIRQGATSLVSFVNEVGVEITVVGEVPTETAKRIAESVQPLARNEAVQ
;
A
#
# COMPACT_ATOMS: atom_id res chain seq x y z
N VAL A 1 20.73 42.62 77.20
CA VAL A 1 21.28 42.20 75.91
C VAL A 1 20.41 41.02 75.42
N ARG A 2 19.47 41.26 74.54
CA ARG A 2 18.59 40.21 73.93
C ARG A 2 19.02 40.04 72.46
N GLN A 3 19.55 38.88 72.11
CA GLN A 3 19.74 38.45 70.73
C GLN A 3 18.47 37.91 70.19
N SER A 4 17.95 38.51 69.12
CA SER A 4 16.78 38.02 68.38
C SER A 4 17.27 37.21 67.18
N SER A 5 17.08 35.93 67.21
CA SER A 5 17.35 35.03 66.08
C SER A 5 16.24 35.16 65.04
N LEU A 6 16.59 35.63 63.84
CA LEU A 6 15.75 35.61 62.67
C LEU A 6 15.81 34.22 62.03
N ILE A 7 14.71 33.48 62.04
CA ILE A 7 14.59 32.23 61.28
C ILE A 7 14.08 32.59 59.89
N LEU A 8 14.95 32.41 58.90
CA LEU A 8 14.64 32.59 57.49
C LEU A 8 13.99 31.30 56.98
N LEU A 9 12.67 31.33 56.81
CA LEU A 9 11.92 30.21 56.23
C LEU A 9 12.07 30.25 54.69
N ALA A 10 12.97 29.48 54.14
CA ALA A 10 13.14 29.32 52.71
C ALA A 10 12.01 28.37 52.22
N SER A 11 10.97 28.94 51.66
CA SER A 11 9.91 28.18 50.96
C SER A 11 10.46 27.69 49.62
N LEU A 12 10.85 26.42 49.56
CA LEU A 12 11.23 25.74 48.35
C LEU A 12 9.96 25.45 47.55
N LEU A 13 9.59 26.34 46.63
CA LEU A 13 8.57 26.07 45.61
C LEU A 13 9.09 24.98 44.68
N LEU A 14 8.65 23.74 44.92
CA LEU A 14 8.73 22.66 43.92
C LEU A 14 7.83 23.04 42.75
N ILE A 15 8.37 23.64 41.72
CA ILE A 15 7.73 23.72 40.40
C ILE A 15 7.75 22.31 39.84
N CYS A 16 6.68 21.55 40.06
CA CYS A 16 6.38 20.36 39.24
C CYS A 16 6.16 20.87 37.82
N ALA A 17 7.20 20.94 37.02
CA ALA A 17 7.07 20.95 35.59
C ALA A 17 6.35 19.67 35.24
N LYS A 18 5.03 19.77 34.96
CA LYS A 18 4.34 18.73 34.20
C LYS A 18 5.10 18.66 32.90
N ALA A 19 5.98 17.67 32.76
CA ALA A 19 6.38 17.19 31.45
C ALA A 19 5.08 16.75 30.81
N SER A 20 4.48 17.60 29.99
CA SER A 20 3.55 17.17 28.97
C SER A 20 4.37 16.20 28.12
N ALA A 21 4.25 14.91 28.39
CA ALA A 21 4.52 13.96 27.34
C ALA A 21 3.58 14.43 26.21
N ASP A 22 4.16 15.01 25.16
CA ASP A 22 3.43 15.22 23.92
C ASP A 22 2.84 13.87 23.58
N ASP A 23 1.52 13.73 23.80
CA ASP A 23 0.81 12.53 23.38
C ASP A 23 1.01 12.45 21.88
N LEU A 24 1.88 11.54 21.46
CA LEU A 24 2.23 11.33 20.05
C LEU A 24 0.95 11.13 19.27
N SER A 25 0.61 12.05 18.37
CA SER A 25 -0.60 11.90 17.55
C SER A 25 -0.47 10.69 16.64
N ALA A 26 -1.59 10.10 16.25
CA ALA A 26 -1.60 8.98 15.30
C ALA A 26 -0.90 9.36 13.99
N GLU A 27 -1.09 10.59 13.51
CA GLU A 27 -0.42 11.10 12.31
C GLU A 27 1.09 11.21 12.50
N ALA A 28 1.56 11.77 13.61
CA ALA A 28 2.99 11.86 13.91
C ALA A 28 3.64 10.47 14.00
N LEU A 29 2.95 9.47 14.58
CA LEU A 29 3.44 8.10 14.61
C LEU A 29 3.55 7.49 13.21
N LEU A 30 2.59 7.75 12.32
CA LEU A 30 2.67 7.30 10.92
C LEU A 30 3.83 7.95 10.16
N GLN A 31 4.12 9.24 10.41
CA GLN A 31 5.29 9.91 9.84
C GLN A 31 6.61 9.31 10.36
N GLN A 32 6.69 9.02 11.66
CA GLN A 32 7.85 8.34 12.25
C GLN A 32 8.03 6.94 11.67
N MET A 33 6.96 6.18 11.48
CA MET A 33 6.97 4.87 10.84
C MET A 33 7.58 4.93 9.42
N GLN A 34 7.16 5.87 8.60
CA GLN A 34 7.70 6.04 7.25
C GLN A 34 9.19 6.41 7.25
N SER A 35 9.57 7.32 8.14
CA SER A 35 10.99 7.69 8.32
C SER A 35 11.83 6.51 8.79
N ALA A 36 11.32 5.71 9.75
CA ALA A 36 12.00 4.55 10.28
C ALA A 36 12.30 3.50 9.20
N VAL A 37 11.30 3.19 8.37
CA VAL A 37 11.46 2.20 7.28
C VAL A 37 12.50 2.65 6.26
N SER A 38 12.58 3.94 5.94
CA SER A 38 13.52 4.45 4.94
C SER A 38 14.96 4.69 5.46
N GLN A 39 15.16 4.73 6.79
CA GLN A 39 16.44 5.12 7.38
C GLN A 39 17.16 4.01 8.14
N GLN A 40 16.46 2.95 8.56
CA GLN A 40 17.05 1.88 9.37
C GLN A 40 17.52 0.69 8.54
N ASN A 41 18.50 -0.05 9.05
CA ASN A 41 18.93 -1.33 8.50
C ASN A 41 18.25 -2.43 9.31
N PHE A 42 17.44 -3.27 8.66
CA PHE A 42 16.68 -4.33 9.33
C PHE A 42 16.27 -5.45 8.38
N GLU A 43 15.99 -6.61 8.96
CA GLU A 43 15.27 -7.70 8.32
C GLU A 43 14.01 -7.99 9.12
N LEU A 44 12.87 -8.07 8.42
CA LEU A 44 11.57 -8.39 9.00
C LEU A 44 11.02 -9.63 8.32
N SER A 45 10.92 -10.73 9.08
CA SER A 45 10.22 -11.94 8.64
C SER A 45 8.75 -11.80 8.96
N MET A 46 7.90 -12.06 7.98
CA MET A 46 6.45 -11.86 8.08
C MET A 46 5.69 -13.05 7.51
N VAL A 47 4.45 -13.21 7.94
CA VAL A 47 3.49 -14.13 7.33
C VAL A 47 2.31 -13.34 6.82
N LYS A 48 2.05 -13.40 5.52
CA LYS A 48 0.83 -12.89 4.91
C LYS A 48 -0.24 -13.99 4.99
N ALA A 49 -1.36 -13.67 5.64
CA ALA A 49 -2.49 -14.58 5.80
C ALA A 49 -3.70 -14.05 5.03
N ARG A 50 -4.23 -14.88 4.12
CA ARG A 50 -5.35 -14.54 3.26
C ARG A 50 -6.18 -15.79 2.93
N GLN A 51 -7.46 -15.83 3.31
CA GLN A 51 -8.41 -16.91 2.98
C GLN A 51 -7.83 -18.33 3.17
N GLY A 52 -7.23 -18.60 4.33
CA GLY A 52 -6.66 -19.91 4.67
C GLY A 52 -5.30 -20.21 4.01
N ARG A 53 -4.72 -19.29 3.25
CA ARG A 53 -3.34 -19.38 2.75
C ARG A 53 -2.41 -18.59 3.63
N LEU A 54 -1.25 -19.15 3.91
CA LEU A 54 -0.15 -18.51 4.62
C LEU A 54 1.02 -18.41 3.65
N GLU A 55 1.52 -17.21 3.48
CA GLU A 55 2.64 -16.90 2.58
C GLU A 55 3.75 -16.26 3.42
N PRO A 56 4.79 -17.04 3.81
CA PRO A 56 5.93 -16.48 4.51
C PRO A 56 6.75 -15.59 3.56
N ILE A 57 7.06 -14.39 4.02
CA ILE A 57 7.82 -13.38 3.27
C ILE A 57 8.91 -12.79 4.15
N ARG A 58 10.00 -12.32 3.54
CA ARG A 58 11.06 -11.57 4.22
C ARG A 58 11.27 -10.24 3.52
N PHE A 59 11.29 -9.19 4.31
CA PHE A 59 11.65 -7.85 3.87
C PHE A 59 12.97 -7.45 4.52
N SER A 60 13.96 -7.12 3.71
CA SER A 60 15.28 -6.66 4.17
C SER A 60 15.52 -5.27 3.63
N HIS A 61 15.97 -4.38 4.49
CA HIS A 61 16.19 -2.98 4.15
C HIS A 61 17.56 -2.51 4.63
N GLY A 62 18.19 -1.65 3.84
CA GLY A 62 19.46 -1.03 4.22
C GLY A 62 19.71 0.28 3.49
N VAL A 63 20.48 1.16 4.14
CA VAL A 63 20.99 2.40 3.54
C VAL A 63 22.44 2.16 3.15
N ILE A 64 22.72 2.08 1.84
CA ILE A 64 24.02 1.75 1.26
C ILE A 64 24.53 2.97 0.50
N ASP A 65 25.66 3.52 0.89
CA ASP A 65 26.24 4.74 0.30
C ASP A 65 25.23 5.91 0.25
N GLY A 66 24.40 6.06 1.30
CA GLY A 66 23.36 7.07 1.42
C GLY A 66 22.10 6.81 0.55
N LYS A 67 21.98 5.63 -0.06
CA LYS A 67 20.87 5.25 -0.93
C LYS A 67 20.07 4.11 -0.31
N GLU A 68 18.75 4.22 -0.41
CA GLU A 68 17.83 3.18 0.04
C GLU A 68 17.92 1.96 -0.87
N VAL A 69 18.08 0.78 -0.26
CA VAL A 69 18.01 -0.52 -0.92
C VAL A 69 17.10 -1.42 -0.08
N ALA A 70 16.16 -2.07 -0.74
CA ALA A 70 15.28 -3.03 -0.07
C ALA A 70 15.08 -4.28 -0.93
N HIS A 71 14.86 -5.40 -0.26
CA HIS A 71 14.61 -6.69 -0.90
C HIS A 71 13.40 -7.34 -0.25
N LEU A 72 12.46 -7.80 -1.06
CA LEU A 72 11.31 -8.59 -0.64
C LEU A 72 11.37 -9.95 -1.29
N SER A 73 11.34 -11.03 -0.50
CA SER A 73 11.33 -12.41 -1.00
C SER A 73 10.17 -13.22 -0.42
N TYR A 74 9.55 -14.03 -1.28
CA TYR A 74 8.62 -15.06 -0.85
C TYR A 74 9.40 -16.32 -0.48
N LEU A 75 9.15 -16.87 0.71
CA LEU A 75 9.94 -17.97 1.27
C LEU A 75 9.31 -19.35 1.05
N ASP A 76 8.14 -19.39 0.43
CA ASP A 76 7.43 -20.63 0.09
C ASP A 76 6.90 -20.55 -1.36
N GLY A 77 6.76 -21.71 -1.99
CA GLY A 77 6.25 -21.83 -3.36
C GLY A 77 7.32 -21.55 -4.42
N LYS A 78 6.93 -20.86 -5.48
CA LYS A 78 7.85 -20.43 -6.55
C LYS A 78 8.74 -19.31 -6.03
N ALA A 79 10.03 -19.33 -6.40
CA ALA A 79 10.93 -18.25 -6.08
C ALA A 79 10.45 -16.96 -6.76
N VAL A 80 10.05 -15.99 -5.95
CA VAL A 80 9.63 -14.65 -6.37
C VAL A 80 10.33 -13.66 -5.46
N GLU A 81 11.10 -12.77 -6.06
CA GLU A 81 11.88 -11.78 -5.33
C GLU A 81 11.78 -10.43 -6.01
N TYR A 82 11.87 -9.38 -5.22
CA TYR A 82 11.85 -8.00 -5.69
C TYR A 82 12.98 -7.23 -5.03
N LEU A 83 13.72 -6.47 -5.83
CA LEU A 83 14.81 -5.61 -5.34
C LEU A 83 14.50 -4.16 -5.68
N GLN A 84 14.52 -3.29 -4.67
CA GLN A 84 14.47 -1.85 -4.83
C GLN A 84 15.88 -1.27 -4.70
N ARG A 85 16.26 -0.41 -5.64
CA ARG A 85 17.40 0.50 -5.55
C ARG A 85 16.91 1.92 -5.81
N GLN A 86 16.74 2.70 -4.75
CA GLN A 86 16.12 4.04 -4.83
C GLN A 86 14.71 3.97 -5.46
N ASN A 87 14.51 4.51 -6.66
CA ASN A 87 13.24 4.51 -7.40
C ASN A 87 13.18 3.43 -8.51
N GLU A 88 14.11 2.49 -8.51
CA GLU A 88 14.16 1.38 -9.47
C GLU A 88 13.81 0.07 -8.78
N TYR A 89 12.88 -0.68 -9.36
CA TYR A 89 12.38 -1.95 -8.83
C TYR A 89 12.64 -3.05 -9.85
N THR A 90 13.46 -4.03 -9.47
CA THR A 90 13.74 -5.22 -10.28
C THR A 90 12.89 -6.38 -9.81
N PHE A 91 12.22 -7.02 -10.73
CA PHE A 91 11.33 -8.16 -10.53
C PHE A 91 12.02 -9.43 -11.00
N PHE A 92 12.15 -10.41 -10.09
CA PHE A 92 12.67 -11.74 -10.36
C PHE A 92 11.54 -12.74 -10.16
N GLU A 93 10.93 -13.17 -11.26
CA GLU A 93 9.82 -14.10 -11.27
C GLU A 93 10.13 -15.28 -12.18
N ASN A 94 9.79 -16.50 -11.75
CA ASN A 94 10.12 -17.72 -12.48
C ASN A 94 9.47 -17.85 -13.88
N THR A 95 8.56 -16.97 -14.22
CA THR A 95 7.80 -17.02 -15.48
C THR A 95 8.34 -16.11 -16.57
N HIS A 96 9.22 -15.18 -16.22
CA HIS A 96 9.76 -14.17 -17.12
C HIS A 96 11.23 -13.92 -16.82
N GLU A 97 11.96 -13.40 -17.81
CA GLU A 97 13.29 -12.84 -17.58
C GLU A 97 13.18 -11.64 -16.60
N PRO A 98 14.17 -11.44 -15.73
CA PRO A 98 14.16 -10.31 -14.82
C PRO A 98 14.03 -8.98 -15.57
N TYR A 99 13.25 -8.06 -15.03
CA TYR A 99 13.06 -6.72 -15.59
C TYR A 99 13.04 -5.65 -14.49
N THR A 100 13.41 -4.42 -14.84
CA THR A 100 13.46 -3.30 -13.90
C THR A 100 12.54 -2.16 -14.36
N LEU A 101 11.73 -1.65 -13.45
CA LEU A 101 10.84 -0.52 -13.69
C LEU A 101 11.19 0.65 -12.76
N LYS A 102 11.14 1.89 -13.29
CA LYS A 102 11.21 3.12 -12.49
C LYS A 102 9.82 3.50 -11.99
N GLY A 103 9.74 3.97 -10.75
CA GLY A 103 8.48 4.44 -10.16
C GLY A 103 7.51 3.33 -9.76
N ALA A 104 7.92 2.06 -9.87
CA ALA A 104 7.15 0.93 -9.34
C ALA A 104 7.18 0.91 -7.80
N ARG A 105 6.55 -0.10 -7.21
CA ARG A 105 6.61 -0.39 -5.77
C ARG A 105 6.51 -1.89 -5.53
N PHE A 106 6.91 -2.33 -4.35
CA PHE A 106 6.68 -3.70 -3.93
C PHE A 106 5.18 -3.99 -3.81
N PRO A 107 4.75 -5.19 -4.19
CA PRO A 107 3.35 -5.58 -4.05
C PRO A 107 2.94 -5.78 -2.59
N GLY A 108 1.65 -5.57 -2.32
CA GLY A 108 1.01 -5.89 -1.06
C GLY A 108 0.83 -4.72 -0.10
N VAL A 109 -0.17 -4.86 0.76
CA VAL A 109 -0.67 -3.80 1.66
C VAL A 109 0.39 -3.26 2.62
N TRP A 110 1.28 -4.11 3.15
CA TRP A 110 2.36 -3.66 4.03
C TRP A 110 3.28 -2.66 3.32
N SER A 111 3.73 -3.01 2.12
CA SER A 111 4.59 -2.17 1.30
C SER A 111 3.90 -0.86 0.88
N SER A 112 2.62 -0.91 0.56
CA SER A 112 1.83 0.28 0.24
C SER A 112 1.74 1.24 1.42
N LEU A 113 1.49 0.72 2.63
CA LEU A 113 1.33 1.54 3.84
C LEU A 113 2.64 2.19 4.30
N VAL A 114 3.77 1.51 4.21
CA VAL A 114 5.07 2.11 4.61
C VAL A 114 5.55 3.19 3.65
N LYS A 115 5.04 3.21 2.42
CA LYS A 115 5.37 4.22 1.38
C LYS A 115 4.17 5.10 0.99
N MET A 116 3.05 5.04 1.74
CA MET A 116 1.84 5.80 1.41
C MET A 116 2.10 7.32 1.39
N PRO A 117 1.48 8.07 0.46
CA PRO A 117 1.49 9.53 0.49
C PRO A 117 0.55 10.02 1.60
N LEU A 118 1.06 10.08 2.84
CA LEU A 118 0.25 10.31 4.05
C LEU A 118 -0.74 11.49 3.93
N PRO A 119 -0.36 12.68 3.40
CA PRO A 119 -1.32 13.78 3.26
C PRO A 119 -2.55 13.41 2.41
N ARG A 120 -2.34 12.61 1.35
CA ARG A 120 -3.42 12.13 0.49
C ARG A 120 -4.28 11.06 1.16
N VAL A 121 -3.65 10.16 1.91
CA VAL A 121 -4.37 9.11 2.65
C VAL A 121 -5.29 9.74 3.70
N LEU A 122 -4.86 10.82 4.36
CA LEU A 122 -5.65 11.57 5.32
C LEU A 122 -6.88 12.29 4.72
N GLU A 123 -6.94 12.46 3.39
CA GLU A 123 -8.18 12.92 2.72
C GLU A 123 -9.31 11.89 2.89
N SER A 124 -8.98 10.60 3.01
CA SER A 124 -9.91 9.46 2.95
C SER A 124 -9.99 8.64 4.23
N TYR A 125 -9.02 8.77 5.12
CA TYR A 125 -8.92 8.00 6.36
C TYR A 125 -8.66 8.93 7.55
N ASP A 126 -9.24 8.58 8.69
CA ASP A 126 -8.94 9.19 9.98
C ASP A 126 -7.99 8.27 10.76
N PRO A 127 -6.76 8.71 11.09
CA PRO A 127 -5.85 7.93 11.92
C PRO A 127 -6.23 8.07 13.39
N VAL A 128 -6.40 6.95 14.09
CA VAL A 128 -6.81 6.89 15.50
C VAL A 128 -5.87 5.98 16.27
N LEU A 129 -5.30 6.47 17.38
CA LEU A 129 -4.57 5.62 18.32
C LEU A 129 -5.54 4.66 19.01
N ALA A 130 -5.20 3.36 19.03
CA ALA A 130 -6.04 2.30 19.57
C ALA A 130 -5.36 1.52 20.70
N GLY A 131 -4.38 2.15 21.37
CA GLY A 131 -3.68 1.56 22.50
C GLY A 131 -2.39 0.83 22.13
N ARG A 132 -2.02 -0.16 22.94
CA ARG A 132 -0.77 -0.92 22.83
C ARG A 132 -1.03 -2.41 22.75
N SER A 133 -0.13 -3.12 22.07
CA SER A 133 -0.18 -4.57 21.95
C SER A 133 1.24 -5.14 21.82
N ARG A 134 1.36 -6.46 21.70
CA ARG A 134 2.64 -7.12 21.50
C ARG A 134 2.65 -7.86 20.17
N VAL A 135 3.67 -7.62 19.34
CA VAL A 135 3.90 -8.27 18.04
C VAL A 135 5.37 -8.63 17.92
N ALA A 136 5.71 -9.82 17.44
CA ALA A 136 7.09 -10.31 17.31
C ALA A 136 7.91 -10.18 18.62
N GLY A 137 7.26 -10.29 19.78
CA GLY A 137 7.92 -10.12 21.07
C GLY A 137 8.12 -8.66 21.50
N LEU A 138 7.82 -7.67 20.67
CA LEU A 138 8.02 -6.25 20.91
C LEU A 138 6.71 -5.54 21.30
N VAL A 139 6.82 -4.43 22.04
CA VAL A 139 5.67 -3.57 22.36
C VAL A 139 5.41 -2.64 21.18
N ALA A 140 4.20 -2.65 20.69
CA ALA A 140 3.78 -1.83 19.55
C ALA A 140 2.60 -0.92 19.91
N GLN A 141 2.65 0.31 19.44
CA GLN A 141 1.51 1.23 19.37
C GLN A 141 0.58 0.79 18.25
N VAL A 142 -0.72 0.82 18.52
CA VAL A 142 -1.74 0.43 17.54
C VAL A 142 -2.39 1.69 16.97
N VAL A 143 -2.35 1.82 15.64
CA VAL A 143 -3.04 2.88 14.90
C VAL A 143 -4.09 2.26 14.00
N ARG A 144 -5.28 2.80 13.99
CA ARG A 144 -6.33 2.47 13.03
C ARG A 144 -6.42 3.57 11.99
N LEU A 145 -6.38 3.20 10.72
CA LEU A 145 -6.82 4.05 9.62
C LEU A 145 -8.28 3.73 9.35
N VAL A 146 -9.16 4.59 9.84
CA VAL A 146 -10.61 4.42 9.74
C VAL A 146 -11.09 5.10 8.47
N PRO A 147 -11.69 4.37 7.50
CA PRO A 147 -12.24 5.01 6.31
C PRO A 147 -13.32 6.02 6.68
N LYS A 148 -13.29 7.20 6.05
CA LYS A 148 -14.35 8.21 6.21
C LYS A 148 -15.66 7.80 5.56
N GLU A 149 -15.60 6.88 4.58
CA GLU A 149 -16.76 6.31 3.89
C GLU A 149 -16.70 4.78 3.92
N ALA A 150 -17.87 4.12 3.92
CA ALA A 150 -17.99 2.67 4.10
C ALA A 150 -17.66 1.85 2.85
N ASP A 151 -17.18 2.49 1.79
CA ASP A 151 -16.86 1.88 0.49
C ASP A 151 -15.41 1.39 0.38
N LYS A 152 -14.65 1.43 1.47
CA LYS A 152 -13.25 1.01 1.55
C LYS A 152 -13.01 0.10 2.75
N TYR A 153 -11.90 -0.65 2.68
CA TYR A 153 -11.38 -1.35 3.85
C TYR A 153 -10.68 -0.39 4.80
N GLY A 154 -10.77 -0.67 6.09
CA GLY A 154 -9.96 -0.04 7.12
C GLY A 154 -8.66 -0.81 7.35
N PHE A 155 -7.69 -0.16 8.00
CA PHE A 155 -6.43 -0.80 8.37
C PHE A 155 -6.18 -0.65 9.85
N VAL A 156 -5.58 -1.68 10.45
CA VAL A 156 -5.02 -1.61 11.80
C VAL A 156 -3.53 -1.89 11.69
N LEU A 157 -2.72 -1.00 12.22
CA LEU A 157 -1.26 -1.00 12.11
C LEU A 157 -0.66 -1.13 13.50
N TRP A 158 0.33 -2.00 13.67
CA TRP A 158 1.14 -2.14 14.88
C TRP A 158 2.55 -1.64 14.60
N VAL A 159 2.88 -0.52 15.19
CA VAL A 159 4.16 0.17 15.02
C VAL A 159 4.99 -0.02 16.28
N ASP A 160 6.19 -0.58 16.18
CA ASP A 160 7.09 -0.79 17.31
C ASP A 160 7.40 0.52 18.04
N GLU A 161 7.28 0.54 19.37
CA GLU A 161 7.51 1.76 20.17
C GLU A 161 8.94 2.26 20.13
N GLN A 162 9.91 1.39 19.93
CA GLN A 162 11.33 1.74 19.98
C GLN A 162 11.88 2.12 18.60
N SER A 163 11.60 1.31 17.59
CA SER A 163 12.14 1.49 16.25
C SER A 163 11.21 2.26 15.33
N HIS A 164 9.94 2.37 15.65
CA HIS A 164 8.85 2.85 14.80
C HIS A 164 8.66 2.04 13.51
N LEU A 165 9.18 0.80 13.45
CA LEU A 165 8.96 -0.08 12.30
C LEU A 165 7.55 -0.69 12.34
N LEU A 166 6.93 -0.84 11.18
CA LEU A 166 5.62 -1.47 11.04
C LEU A 166 5.75 -2.99 11.16
N LEU A 167 5.22 -3.56 12.25
CA LEU A 167 5.32 -4.98 12.56
C LEU A 167 4.12 -5.80 12.07
N ARG A 168 2.94 -5.21 12.01
CA ARG A 168 1.72 -5.91 11.59
C ARG A 168 0.75 -4.96 10.93
N VAL A 169 0.03 -5.49 9.94
CA VAL A 169 -1.10 -4.84 9.28
C VAL A 169 -2.26 -5.82 9.23
N ASP A 170 -3.41 -5.39 9.69
CA ASP A 170 -4.68 -6.05 9.45
C ASP A 170 -5.54 -5.17 8.55
N MET A 171 -6.03 -5.72 7.46
CA MET A 171 -7.07 -5.11 6.63
C MET A 171 -8.43 -5.62 7.11
N VAL A 172 -9.35 -4.71 7.40
CA VAL A 172 -10.65 -5.04 7.97
C VAL A 172 -11.79 -4.46 7.14
N ASP A 173 -12.91 -5.18 7.11
CA ASP A 173 -14.14 -4.67 6.50
C ASP A 173 -14.87 -3.68 7.43
N LYS A 174 -16.00 -3.14 6.97
CA LYS A 174 -16.81 -2.17 7.70
C LYS A 174 -17.42 -2.73 9.00
N GLU A 175 -17.58 -4.06 9.09
CA GLU A 175 -18.03 -4.78 10.29
C GLU A 175 -16.87 -5.07 11.26
N GLY A 176 -15.62 -4.81 10.87
CA GLY A 176 -14.42 -5.07 11.64
C GLY A 176 -13.87 -6.51 11.47
N ASN A 177 -14.38 -7.28 10.52
CA ASN A 177 -13.87 -8.63 10.25
C ASN A 177 -12.54 -8.55 9.51
N LEU A 178 -11.61 -9.45 9.86
CA LEU A 178 -10.32 -9.56 9.21
C LEU A 178 -10.47 -10.08 7.77
N VAL A 179 -9.95 -9.32 6.82
CA VAL A 179 -9.95 -9.64 5.38
C VAL A 179 -8.61 -10.19 4.94
N GLU A 180 -7.53 -9.51 5.33
CA GLU A 180 -6.14 -9.90 5.06
C GLU A 180 -5.25 -9.43 6.21
N GLN A 181 -4.19 -10.16 6.48
CA GLN A 181 -3.22 -9.81 7.51
C GLN A 181 -1.79 -10.02 7.01
N VAL A 182 -0.90 -9.11 7.40
CA VAL A 182 0.55 -9.30 7.33
C VAL A 182 1.09 -9.20 8.75
N LEU A 183 1.57 -10.32 9.28
CA LEU A 183 2.05 -10.45 10.65
C LEU A 183 3.56 -10.60 10.69
N GLY A 184 4.27 -9.64 11.29
CA GLY A 184 5.68 -9.78 11.64
C GLY A 184 5.90 -10.85 12.71
N VAL A 185 6.82 -11.75 12.46
CA VAL A 185 7.15 -12.84 13.37
C VAL A 185 8.54 -12.70 13.99
N ASP A 186 9.45 -12.01 13.29
CA ASP A 186 10.80 -11.73 13.75
C ASP A 186 11.33 -10.44 13.13
N LEU A 187 11.95 -9.59 13.95
CA LEU A 187 12.59 -8.35 13.54
C LEU A 187 14.04 -8.34 14.01
N ASP A 188 14.97 -8.34 13.06
CA ASP A 188 16.40 -8.14 13.29
C ASP A 188 16.83 -6.75 12.84
N ARG A 189 17.22 -5.89 13.78
CA ARG A 189 17.75 -4.55 13.50
C ARG A 189 19.25 -4.55 13.57
N GLN A 190 19.90 -4.01 12.56
CA GLN A 190 21.36 -4.03 12.41
C GLN A 190 21.95 -2.63 12.34
N PRO A 191 23.17 -2.41 12.90
CA PRO A 191 23.84 -1.12 12.80
C PRO A 191 24.33 -0.79 11.38
N ALA A 192 24.46 -1.81 10.52
CA ALA A 192 24.88 -1.70 9.13
C ALA A 192 24.03 -2.59 8.22
N PRO A 193 23.94 -2.29 6.92
CA PRO A 193 23.22 -3.15 5.97
C PRO A 193 23.81 -4.56 5.93
N ALA A 194 22.95 -5.57 5.76
CA ALA A 194 23.37 -6.96 5.62
C ALA A 194 24.39 -7.11 4.46
N PRO A 195 25.52 -7.83 4.65
CA PRO A 195 26.57 -7.93 3.62
C PRO A 195 26.07 -8.48 2.27
N TRP A 196 25.12 -9.43 2.32
CA TRP A 196 24.52 -9.99 1.11
C TRP A 196 23.66 -8.94 0.37
N LEU A 197 22.95 -8.05 1.10
CA LEU A 197 22.17 -6.98 0.49
C LEU A 197 23.08 -5.95 -0.19
N VAL A 198 24.24 -5.64 0.41
CA VAL A 198 25.27 -4.80 -0.20
C VAL A 198 25.79 -5.40 -1.51
N THR A 199 26.03 -6.72 -1.52
CA THR A 199 26.47 -7.45 -2.74
C THR A 199 25.39 -7.38 -3.81
N LEU A 200 24.13 -7.65 -3.45
CA LEU A 200 23.00 -7.60 -4.36
C LEU A 200 22.77 -6.18 -4.91
N ALA A 201 22.89 -5.16 -4.07
CA ALA A 201 22.75 -3.77 -4.48
C ALA A 201 23.78 -3.35 -5.55
N ARG A 202 24.95 -3.97 -5.55
CA ARG A 202 26.05 -3.69 -6.51
C ARG A 202 26.06 -4.62 -7.72
N SER A 203 25.15 -5.58 -7.80
CA SER A 203 25.04 -6.49 -8.92
C SER A 203 24.55 -5.78 -10.19
N LYS A 204 24.90 -6.36 -11.35
CA LYS A 204 24.36 -5.89 -12.63
C LYS A 204 22.89 -6.33 -12.72
N LEU A 205 22.00 -5.38 -12.92
CA LEU A 205 20.57 -5.59 -13.12
C LEU A 205 20.17 -5.21 -14.56
N PRO A 206 18.99 -5.64 -15.02
CA PRO A 206 18.43 -5.15 -16.28
C PRO A 206 18.29 -3.62 -16.27
N ASP A 207 18.43 -3.01 -17.45
CA ASP A 207 18.23 -1.58 -17.62
C ASP A 207 16.80 -1.19 -17.19
N ALA A 208 16.69 -0.09 -16.46
CA ALA A 208 15.41 0.35 -15.91
C ALA A 208 14.58 1.06 -16.98
N LEU A 209 13.37 0.55 -17.20
CA LEU A 209 12.34 1.18 -18.03
C LEU A 209 11.50 2.11 -17.16
N ALA A 210 11.20 3.31 -17.64
CA ALA A 210 10.16 4.13 -17.00
C ALA A 210 8.79 3.46 -17.21
N LEU A 211 7.91 3.56 -16.21
CA LEU A 211 6.54 3.03 -16.38
C LEU A 211 5.82 3.71 -17.56
N GLU A 212 6.10 4.99 -17.79
CA GLU A 212 5.58 5.74 -18.94
C GLU A 212 6.12 5.22 -20.28
N ASP A 213 7.37 4.71 -20.32
CA ASP A 213 7.96 4.10 -21.51
C ASP A 213 7.48 2.66 -21.72
N ALA A 214 7.25 1.93 -20.60
CA ALA A 214 6.71 0.57 -20.65
C ALA A 214 5.21 0.57 -21.02
N TYR A 215 4.51 1.60 -20.62
CA TYR A 215 3.09 1.83 -20.90
C TYR A 215 2.92 3.27 -21.41
N PRO A 216 3.31 3.56 -22.66
CA PRO A 216 3.20 4.91 -23.20
C PRO A 216 1.74 5.38 -23.10
N ALA A 217 1.55 6.57 -22.56
CA ALA A 217 0.23 7.17 -22.46
C ALA A 217 -0.45 7.15 -23.84
N PRO A 218 -1.67 6.64 -23.97
CA PRO A 218 -2.34 6.58 -25.24
C PRO A 218 -2.55 8.02 -25.75
N GLN A 219 -2.23 8.23 -27.01
CA GLN A 219 -2.60 9.47 -27.70
C GLN A 219 -4.11 9.59 -27.95
N GLN A 220 -4.89 8.61 -27.48
CA GLN A 220 -6.34 8.55 -27.67
C GLN A 220 -7.06 8.69 -26.33
N THR A 221 -7.94 9.64 -26.26
CA THR A 221 -8.89 9.76 -25.14
C THR A 221 -9.77 8.52 -25.07
N LEU A 222 -9.98 7.97 -23.88
CA LEU A 222 -10.93 6.87 -23.68
C LEU A 222 -12.31 7.30 -24.16
N SER A 223 -13.08 6.35 -24.69
CA SER A 223 -14.44 6.59 -25.18
C SER A 223 -15.51 6.54 -24.08
N TRP A 224 -15.09 6.45 -22.83
CA TRP A 224 -15.93 6.34 -21.64
C TRP A 224 -15.30 7.06 -20.44
N HIS A 225 -16.11 7.28 -19.41
CA HIS A 225 -15.69 7.85 -18.12
C HIS A 225 -16.44 7.17 -16.98
N LEU A 226 -15.96 7.40 -15.75
CA LEU A 226 -16.62 6.97 -14.54
C LEU A 226 -17.49 8.12 -14.00
N THR A 227 -18.76 7.84 -13.72
CA THR A 227 -19.68 8.83 -13.12
C THR A 227 -19.62 8.81 -11.61
N TRP A 228 -18.98 7.80 -11.01
CA TRP A 228 -18.78 7.68 -9.58
C TRP A 228 -17.44 7.03 -9.25
N LEU A 229 -16.79 7.53 -8.20
CA LEU A 229 -15.59 6.97 -7.57
C LEU A 229 -15.74 7.03 -6.06
N PRO A 230 -15.16 6.05 -5.32
CA PRO A 230 -15.03 6.16 -3.87
C PRO A 230 -14.22 7.40 -3.47
N GLY A 231 -14.52 7.99 -2.33
CA GLY A 231 -13.80 9.16 -1.84
C GLY A 231 -12.29 8.95 -1.77
N GLY A 232 -11.51 9.92 -2.29
CA GLY A 232 -10.04 9.88 -2.33
C GLY A 232 -9.41 9.10 -3.48
N PHE A 233 -10.17 8.30 -4.22
CA PHE A 233 -9.64 7.66 -5.42
C PHE A 233 -9.44 8.69 -6.54
N LYS A 234 -8.28 8.60 -7.19
CA LYS A 234 -7.90 9.44 -8.34
C LYS A 234 -7.40 8.54 -9.47
N VAL A 235 -7.60 8.96 -10.70
CA VAL A 235 -7.00 8.31 -11.86
C VAL A 235 -5.49 8.52 -11.82
N LEU A 236 -4.72 7.43 -11.83
CA LEU A 236 -3.26 7.45 -11.92
C LEU A 236 -2.77 7.29 -13.35
N SER A 237 -3.40 6.40 -14.11
CA SER A 237 -3.08 6.19 -15.51
C SER A 237 -4.31 5.72 -16.27
N GLN A 238 -4.30 5.96 -17.57
CA GLN A 238 -5.29 5.43 -18.50
C GLN A 238 -4.60 5.09 -19.80
N ASP A 239 -5.01 3.98 -20.41
CA ASP A 239 -4.38 3.45 -21.61
C ASP A 239 -5.39 2.68 -22.47
N ARG A 240 -5.04 2.47 -23.75
CA ARG A 240 -5.72 1.57 -24.66
C ARG A 240 -4.71 0.64 -25.29
N HIS A 241 -4.75 -0.63 -24.97
CA HIS A 241 -3.81 -1.60 -25.48
C HIS A 241 -4.52 -2.92 -25.85
N GLN A 242 -3.84 -3.75 -26.62
CA GLN A 242 -4.31 -5.09 -26.95
C GLN A 242 -3.65 -6.09 -26.01
N LEU A 243 -4.42 -6.75 -25.17
CA LEU A 243 -3.94 -7.86 -24.35
C LEU A 243 -3.63 -9.07 -25.24
N VAL A 244 -2.62 -9.85 -24.89
CA VAL A 244 -2.26 -11.10 -25.60
C VAL A 244 -3.44 -12.08 -25.65
N SER A 245 -4.31 -12.02 -24.67
CA SER A 245 -5.49 -12.90 -24.53
C SER A 245 -6.76 -12.38 -25.23
N THR A 246 -6.74 -11.16 -25.78
CA THR A 246 -7.91 -10.55 -26.42
C THR A 246 -7.67 -10.24 -27.88
N SER A 247 -8.71 -10.45 -28.73
CA SER A 247 -8.66 -10.09 -30.15
C SER A 247 -8.95 -8.62 -30.42
N LEU A 248 -9.51 -7.91 -29.44
CA LEU A 248 -9.92 -6.50 -29.52
C LEU A 248 -9.14 -5.66 -28.52
N PRO A 249 -8.91 -4.36 -28.83
CA PRO A 249 -8.31 -3.43 -27.88
C PRO A 249 -9.13 -3.32 -26.60
N VAL A 250 -8.43 -3.18 -25.48
CA VAL A 250 -9.00 -3.00 -24.15
C VAL A 250 -8.62 -1.61 -23.65
N ASP A 251 -9.61 -0.83 -23.26
CA ASP A 251 -9.42 0.42 -22.55
C ASP A 251 -9.11 0.10 -21.08
N TYR A 252 -8.11 0.74 -20.53
CA TYR A 252 -7.62 0.54 -19.17
C TYR A 252 -7.59 1.86 -18.40
N MET A 253 -7.99 1.80 -17.13
CA MET A 253 -7.83 2.90 -16.19
C MET A 253 -7.36 2.37 -14.84
N MET A 254 -6.30 2.94 -14.31
CA MET A 254 -5.80 2.66 -12.96
C MET A 254 -6.20 3.77 -12.00
N LEU A 255 -6.74 3.38 -10.87
CA LEU A 255 -7.22 4.26 -9.82
C LEU A 255 -6.51 3.93 -8.51
N SER A 256 -6.28 4.93 -7.65
CA SER A 256 -5.72 4.73 -6.31
C SER A 256 -6.20 5.79 -5.34
N ASP A 257 -6.32 5.42 -4.07
CA ASP A 257 -6.51 6.35 -2.94
C ASP A 257 -5.19 6.66 -2.20
N GLY A 258 -4.08 6.09 -2.68
CA GLY A 258 -2.74 6.22 -2.07
C GLY A 258 -2.32 5.01 -1.23
N VAL A 259 -3.23 4.14 -0.85
CA VAL A 259 -2.94 2.86 -0.17
C VAL A 259 -3.28 1.69 -1.08
N VAL A 260 -4.45 1.72 -1.67
CA VAL A 260 -5.02 0.66 -2.52
C VAL A 260 -5.06 1.10 -3.96
N ASP A 261 -4.80 0.16 -4.85
CA ASP A 261 -4.97 0.35 -6.29
C ASP A 261 -6.10 -0.52 -6.81
N LEU A 262 -6.78 -0.01 -7.82
CA LEU A 262 -7.75 -0.78 -8.59
C LEU A 262 -7.64 -0.48 -10.08
N SER A 263 -8.01 -1.46 -10.89
CA SER A 263 -7.96 -1.41 -12.35
C SER A 263 -9.36 -1.56 -12.93
N VAL A 264 -9.68 -0.73 -13.89
CA VAL A 264 -10.92 -0.81 -14.68
C VAL A 264 -10.55 -1.13 -16.12
N TYR A 265 -11.10 -2.20 -16.64
CA TYR A 265 -10.93 -2.64 -18.03
C TYR A 265 -12.27 -2.53 -18.73
N VAL A 266 -12.28 -1.96 -19.92
CA VAL A 266 -13.47 -1.82 -20.76
C VAL A 266 -13.15 -2.29 -22.17
N SER A 267 -13.89 -3.28 -22.64
CA SER A 267 -13.70 -3.84 -23.98
C SER A 267 -15.04 -4.15 -24.65
N ARG A 268 -15.04 -4.22 -25.98
CA ARG A 268 -16.21 -4.77 -26.69
C ARG A 268 -16.23 -6.28 -26.51
N VAL A 269 -17.42 -6.83 -26.37
CA VAL A 269 -17.60 -8.28 -26.30
C VAL A 269 -17.16 -8.91 -27.63
N ASP A 270 -16.27 -9.90 -27.57
CA ASP A 270 -16.00 -10.75 -28.70
C ASP A 270 -17.19 -11.70 -28.90
N PRO A 271 -17.90 -11.64 -30.04
CA PRO A 271 -19.07 -12.52 -30.30
C PRO A 271 -18.75 -14.02 -30.22
N LYS A 272 -17.46 -14.37 -30.29
CA LYS A 272 -16.99 -15.76 -30.22
C LYS A 272 -16.70 -16.23 -28.80
N GLN A 273 -16.65 -15.31 -27.82
CA GLN A 273 -16.39 -15.64 -26.42
C GLN A 273 -17.71 -15.58 -25.64
N ALA A 274 -18.01 -16.65 -24.91
CA ALA A 274 -19.15 -16.66 -23.98
C ALA A 274 -18.80 -15.75 -22.79
N VAL A 275 -19.39 -14.58 -22.74
CA VAL A 275 -19.24 -13.66 -21.62
C VAL A 275 -20.02 -14.17 -20.43
N ARG A 276 -19.35 -14.45 -19.33
CA ARG A 276 -19.98 -14.81 -18.06
C ARG A 276 -19.83 -13.65 -17.10
N GLN A 277 -20.93 -13.24 -16.50
CA GLN A 277 -20.85 -12.38 -15.33
C GLN A 277 -20.01 -13.09 -14.27
N GLN A 278 -18.97 -12.43 -13.78
CA GLN A 278 -18.07 -12.96 -12.76
C GLN A 278 -18.05 -12.04 -11.55
N LEU A 279 -18.11 -12.67 -10.40
CA LEU A 279 -17.92 -12.01 -9.11
C LEU A 279 -17.03 -12.92 -8.28
N ILE A 280 -15.76 -12.56 -8.19
CA ILE A 280 -14.74 -13.34 -7.51
C ILE A 280 -14.15 -12.47 -6.41
N ARG A 281 -14.03 -13.03 -5.22
CA ARG A 281 -13.31 -12.41 -4.11
C ARG A 281 -12.20 -13.33 -3.64
N GLN A 282 -10.99 -12.80 -3.55
CA GLN A 282 -9.84 -13.50 -2.99
C GLN A 282 -9.12 -12.59 -1.98
N GLY A 283 -9.37 -12.82 -0.68
CA GLY A 283 -8.91 -11.93 0.39
C GLY A 283 -9.55 -10.54 0.25
N ALA A 284 -8.73 -9.53 0.14
CA ALA A 284 -9.15 -8.15 -0.08
C ALA A 284 -9.48 -7.84 -1.56
N THR A 285 -8.94 -8.63 -2.48
CA THR A 285 -9.11 -8.40 -3.92
C THR A 285 -10.49 -8.85 -4.38
N SER A 286 -11.24 -7.94 -4.96
CA SER A 286 -12.49 -8.21 -5.67
C SER A 286 -12.26 -8.12 -7.18
N LEU A 287 -12.85 -9.06 -7.94
CA LEU A 287 -12.98 -9.02 -9.38
C LEU A 287 -14.46 -9.03 -9.70
N VAL A 288 -14.93 -8.01 -10.38
CA VAL A 288 -16.29 -7.90 -10.90
C VAL A 288 -16.21 -7.73 -12.40
N SER A 289 -16.85 -8.60 -13.16
CA SER A 289 -16.95 -8.49 -14.61
C SER A 289 -18.39 -8.74 -15.06
N PHE A 290 -18.90 -7.88 -15.92
CA PHE A 290 -20.21 -8.07 -16.55
C PHE A 290 -20.26 -7.36 -17.92
N VAL A 291 -21.26 -7.71 -18.71
CA VAL A 291 -21.56 -7.04 -19.98
C VAL A 291 -22.78 -6.15 -19.78
N ASN A 292 -22.65 -4.90 -20.17
CA ASN A 292 -23.76 -3.95 -20.15
C ASN A 292 -24.72 -4.14 -21.34
N GLU A 293 -25.83 -3.40 -21.33
CA GLU A 293 -26.89 -3.49 -22.35
C GLU A 293 -26.41 -3.16 -23.77
N VAL A 294 -25.30 -2.43 -23.91
CA VAL A 294 -24.76 -2.04 -25.23
C VAL A 294 -23.63 -2.96 -25.71
N GLY A 295 -23.44 -4.12 -25.07
CA GLY A 295 -22.49 -5.14 -25.49
C GLY A 295 -21.02 -4.79 -25.17
N VAL A 296 -20.80 -4.03 -24.09
CA VAL A 296 -19.47 -3.71 -23.58
C VAL A 296 -19.21 -4.50 -22.30
N GLU A 297 -18.09 -5.22 -22.26
CA GLU A 297 -17.59 -5.90 -21.08
C GLU A 297 -16.81 -4.90 -20.20
N ILE A 298 -17.17 -4.87 -18.94
CA ILE A 298 -16.53 -4.02 -17.93
C ILE A 298 -16.00 -4.94 -16.84
N THR A 299 -14.71 -4.86 -16.56
CA THR A 299 -14.05 -5.60 -15.48
C THR A 299 -13.36 -4.66 -14.52
N VAL A 300 -13.66 -4.78 -13.23
CA VAL A 300 -13.00 -4.05 -12.15
C VAL A 300 -12.27 -5.05 -11.27
N VAL A 301 -10.97 -4.79 -11.02
CA VAL A 301 -10.12 -5.62 -10.16
C VAL A 301 -9.38 -4.72 -9.18
N GLY A 302 -9.47 -5.01 -7.88
CA GLY A 302 -8.72 -4.26 -6.87
C GLY A 302 -9.04 -4.64 -5.43
N GLU A 303 -8.28 -4.08 -4.50
CA GLU A 303 -8.41 -4.35 -3.07
C GLU A 303 -9.50 -3.46 -2.44
N VAL A 304 -10.72 -3.62 -2.90
CA VAL A 304 -11.91 -2.91 -2.41
C VAL A 304 -13.05 -3.90 -2.11
N PRO A 305 -14.02 -3.53 -1.26
CA PRO A 305 -15.22 -4.34 -1.07
C PRO A 305 -15.92 -4.66 -2.40
N THR A 306 -16.48 -5.85 -2.53
CA THR A 306 -17.12 -6.31 -3.77
C THR A 306 -18.23 -5.38 -4.24
N GLU A 307 -19.02 -4.83 -3.32
CA GLU A 307 -20.07 -3.85 -3.64
C GLU A 307 -19.50 -2.56 -4.21
N THR A 308 -18.33 -2.13 -3.74
CA THR A 308 -17.62 -0.97 -4.27
C THR A 308 -17.11 -1.24 -5.69
N ALA A 309 -16.46 -2.39 -5.91
CA ALA A 309 -16.01 -2.80 -7.25
C ALA A 309 -17.21 -2.86 -8.24
N LYS A 310 -18.34 -3.41 -7.80
CA LYS A 310 -19.57 -3.46 -8.58
C LYS A 310 -20.09 -2.07 -8.92
N ARG A 311 -20.18 -1.17 -7.94
CA ARG A 311 -20.66 0.21 -8.15
C ARG A 311 -19.74 1.00 -9.08
N ILE A 312 -18.42 0.80 -9.02
CA ILE A 312 -17.46 1.39 -9.96
C ILE A 312 -17.77 0.87 -11.37
N ALA A 313 -17.92 -0.44 -11.55
CA ALA A 313 -18.21 -1.02 -12.84
C ALA A 313 -19.53 -0.53 -13.44
N GLU A 314 -20.58 -0.39 -12.62
CA GLU A 314 -21.88 0.15 -13.01
C GLU A 314 -21.82 1.66 -13.35
N SER A 315 -20.82 2.37 -12.85
CA SER A 315 -20.62 3.80 -13.10
C SER A 315 -19.93 4.13 -14.44
N VAL A 316 -19.47 3.12 -15.18
CA VAL A 316 -18.87 3.30 -16.50
C VAL A 316 -19.92 3.77 -17.50
N GLN A 317 -19.73 4.95 -18.07
CA GLN A 317 -20.63 5.53 -19.06
C GLN A 317 -19.85 5.94 -20.33
N PRO A 318 -20.44 5.81 -21.52
CA PRO A 318 -19.82 6.30 -22.74
C PRO A 318 -19.73 7.82 -22.71
N LEU A 319 -18.66 8.37 -23.27
CA LEU A 319 -18.57 9.81 -23.52
C LEU A 319 -19.59 10.21 -24.60
N ALA A 320 -20.29 11.31 -24.39
CA ALA A 320 -21.16 11.87 -25.43
C ALA A 320 -20.30 12.26 -26.65
N ARG A 321 -20.81 11.99 -27.86
CA ARG A 321 -20.07 12.16 -29.14
C ARG A 321 -19.47 13.57 -29.35
N ASN A 322 -19.89 14.59 -28.59
CA ASN A 322 -19.42 15.98 -28.71
C ASN A 322 -18.22 16.31 -27.83
N GLU A 323 -17.83 15.46 -26.87
CA GLU A 323 -16.70 15.69 -25.97
C GLU A 323 -15.42 14.97 -26.40
N ALA A 324 -15.50 14.11 -27.42
CA ALA A 324 -14.36 13.33 -27.93
C ALA A 324 -13.45 14.11 -28.92
N VAL A 325 -13.66 15.42 -29.09
CA VAL A 325 -12.92 16.28 -30.04
C VAL A 325 -12.54 17.62 -29.35
N GLN A 326 -11.85 17.56 -28.22
CA GLN A 326 -11.10 18.71 -27.70
C GLN A 326 -9.72 18.27 -27.20
#